data_9d60547f5520c38092111cf62f55b619
#
_entry.id   9d60547f5520c38092111cf62f55b619
#
_cell.length_a   1.000
_cell.length_b   1.000
_cell.length_c   1.000
_cell.angle_alpha   90.00
_cell.angle_beta   90.00
_cell.angle_gamma   90.00
#
_symmetry.space_group_name_H-M   'P 1'
#
loop_
_entity.id
_entity.type
_entity.pdbx_description
1 polymer ?
#
loop_
_entity_poly.entity_id
_entity_poly.type
_entity_poly.pdbx_seq_one_letter_code
_entity_poly.pdbx_strand_id
1 'polypeptide(L)'
;MDRIGVDSIVNHIEDVFRRRGSESYLGEQVTMAQHMLQTAQCAELAGAVGSQIVAALLHDIGHYKNEIPETYLAKGIDNFHEEAGANFLEDYFPISVVEPIRQHVAAKRYLCAVKSDYLERLSPASIHTLNLQGGAMNVQELQEFERNDYMEQSIQMRY
;
A
#
# COMPACT_ATOMS: atom_id res chain seq x y z
N MET A 1 -22.96 3.72 14.39
CA MET A 1 -22.41 3.52 13.04
C MET A 1 -22.76 2.11 12.57
N ASP A 2 -23.57 2.01 11.55
CA ASP A 2 -23.96 0.70 11.03
C ASP A 2 -22.75 0.04 10.38
N ARG A 3 -22.42 -1.18 10.84
CA ARG A 3 -21.36 -1.96 10.21
C ARG A 3 -21.80 -2.33 8.78
N ILE A 4 -20.93 -2.05 7.82
CA ILE A 4 -21.11 -2.50 6.46
C ILE A 4 -21.01 -4.04 6.47
N GLY A 5 -21.99 -4.76 5.92
CA GLY A 5 -21.93 -6.21 5.78
C GLY A 5 -20.86 -6.66 4.78
N VAL A 6 -20.49 -7.96 4.80
CA VAL A 6 -19.44 -8.51 3.93
C VAL A 6 -19.73 -8.22 2.43
N ASP A 7 -20.95 -8.45 1.98
CA ASP A 7 -21.34 -8.15 0.59
C ASP A 7 -21.31 -6.64 0.31
N SER A 8 -21.63 -5.83 1.31
CA SER A 8 -21.63 -4.38 1.19
C SER A 8 -20.21 -3.81 1.13
N ILE A 9 -19.20 -4.42 1.81
CA ILE A 9 -17.81 -3.94 1.72
C ILE A 9 -17.23 -4.17 0.31
N VAL A 10 -17.52 -5.29 -0.32
CA VAL A 10 -17.10 -5.56 -1.70
C VAL A 10 -17.72 -4.54 -2.65
N ASN A 11 -19.02 -4.29 -2.53
CA ASN A 11 -19.72 -3.28 -3.33
C ASN A 11 -19.16 -1.87 -3.09
N HIS A 12 -18.83 -1.55 -1.85
CA HIS A 12 -18.23 -0.26 -1.50
C HIS A 12 -16.85 -0.08 -2.15
N ILE A 13 -16.00 -1.11 -2.09
CA ILE A 13 -14.69 -1.11 -2.73
C ILE A 13 -14.83 -0.99 -4.25
N GLU A 14 -15.73 -1.76 -4.87
CA GLU A 14 -16.02 -1.65 -6.29
C GLU A 14 -16.45 -0.23 -6.67
N ASP A 15 -17.30 0.39 -5.87
CA ASP A 15 -17.76 1.75 -6.09
C ASP A 15 -16.61 2.77 -6.00
N VAL A 16 -15.69 2.61 -5.04
CA VAL A 16 -14.49 3.45 -4.92
C VAL A 16 -13.63 3.34 -6.19
N PHE A 17 -13.39 2.13 -6.69
CA PHE A 17 -12.63 1.93 -7.92
C PHE A 17 -13.33 2.56 -9.12
N ARG A 18 -14.65 2.42 -9.20
CA ARG A 18 -15.45 2.95 -10.32
C ARG A 18 -15.47 4.47 -10.36
N ARG A 19 -15.58 5.12 -9.19
CA ARG A 19 -15.67 6.59 -9.09
C ARG A 19 -14.30 7.28 -9.14
N ARG A 20 -13.28 6.69 -8.53
CA ARG A 20 -11.97 7.33 -8.33
C ARG A 20 -10.81 6.58 -8.95
N GLY A 21 -11.03 5.40 -9.51
CA GLY A 21 -9.99 4.57 -10.09
C GLY A 21 -9.29 5.20 -11.30
N SER A 22 -9.97 6.11 -12.01
CA SER A 22 -9.39 6.81 -13.15
C SER A 22 -8.49 7.98 -12.76
N GLU A 23 -8.39 8.33 -11.46
CA GLU A 23 -7.48 9.36 -10.99
C GLU A 23 -6.02 8.95 -11.24
N SER A 24 -5.18 9.93 -11.54
CA SER A 24 -3.76 9.72 -11.76
C SER A 24 -3.08 9.24 -10.48
N TYR A 25 -2.20 8.22 -10.59
CA TYR A 25 -1.42 7.72 -9.47
C TYR A 25 -0.20 8.61 -9.24
N LEU A 26 -0.28 9.51 -8.26
CA LEU A 26 0.82 10.39 -7.81
C LEU A 26 1.55 11.11 -8.98
N GLY A 27 0.81 11.49 -10.02
CA GLY A 27 1.39 12.15 -11.20
C GLY A 27 2.08 11.21 -12.19
N GLU A 28 2.01 9.90 -11.99
CA GLU A 28 2.51 8.90 -12.93
C GLU A 28 1.55 8.69 -14.11
N GLN A 29 2.01 7.97 -15.15
CA GLN A 29 1.23 7.72 -16.36
C GLN A 29 0.12 6.67 -16.17
N VAL A 30 0.09 5.99 -15.01
CA VAL A 30 -0.94 4.99 -14.68
C VAL A 30 -2.00 5.61 -13.78
N THR A 31 -3.23 5.09 -13.89
CA THR A 31 -4.30 5.44 -12.96
C THR A 31 -4.16 4.66 -11.65
N MET A 32 -4.85 5.10 -10.60
CA MET A 32 -4.92 4.39 -9.33
C MET A 32 -5.42 2.95 -9.52
N ALA A 33 -6.50 2.76 -10.29
CA ALA A 33 -7.04 1.43 -10.56
C ALA A 33 -6.04 0.56 -11.31
N GLN A 34 -5.37 1.09 -12.32
CA GLN A 34 -4.34 0.35 -13.07
C GLN A 34 -3.20 -0.09 -12.16
N HIS A 35 -2.70 0.79 -11.30
CA HIS A 35 -1.63 0.46 -10.35
C HIS A 35 -2.05 -0.67 -9.41
N MET A 36 -3.22 -0.57 -8.79
CA MET A 36 -3.70 -1.55 -7.83
C MET A 36 -3.99 -2.90 -8.50
N LEU A 37 -4.59 -2.90 -9.69
CA LEU A 37 -4.86 -4.11 -10.46
C LEU A 37 -3.56 -4.78 -10.94
N GLN A 38 -2.58 -4.02 -11.39
CA GLN A 38 -1.28 -4.55 -11.79
C GLN A 38 -0.54 -5.18 -10.62
N THR A 39 -0.60 -4.58 -9.44
CA THR A 39 0.01 -5.13 -8.23
C THR A 39 -0.63 -6.47 -7.86
N ALA A 40 -1.96 -6.56 -7.92
CA ALA A 40 -2.69 -7.81 -7.69
C ALA A 40 -2.33 -8.88 -8.74
N GLN A 41 -2.23 -8.51 -10.00
CA GLN A 41 -1.86 -9.42 -11.09
C GLN A 41 -0.45 -9.96 -10.89
N CYS A 42 0.51 -9.14 -10.49
CA CYS A 42 1.86 -9.59 -10.19
C CYS A 42 1.87 -10.62 -9.06
N ALA A 43 1.09 -10.41 -8.02
CA ALA A 43 0.93 -11.36 -6.91
C ALA A 43 0.34 -12.69 -7.39
N GLU A 44 -0.70 -12.64 -8.22
CA GLU A 44 -1.34 -13.83 -8.79
C GLU A 44 -0.37 -14.62 -9.66
N LEU A 45 0.35 -13.96 -10.55
CA LEU A 45 1.35 -14.59 -11.43
C LEU A 45 2.53 -15.19 -10.65
N ALA A 46 2.88 -14.64 -9.50
CA ALA A 46 3.89 -15.15 -8.59
C ALA A 46 3.42 -16.34 -7.75
N GLY A 47 2.15 -16.75 -7.89
CA GLY A 47 1.57 -17.88 -7.15
C GLY A 47 1.20 -17.57 -5.72
N ALA A 48 0.96 -16.30 -5.39
CA ALA A 48 0.59 -15.88 -4.04
C ALA A 48 -0.78 -16.45 -3.64
N VAL A 49 -0.97 -16.64 -2.33
CA VAL A 49 -2.27 -17.07 -1.78
C VAL A 49 -3.30 -15.95 -1.87
N GLY A 50 -4.59 -16.29 -1.78
CA GLY A 50 -5.69 -15.34 -1.98
C GLY A 50 -5.60 -14.09 -1.09
N SER A 51 -5.27 -14.25 0.20
CA SER A 51 -5.12 -13.12 1.12
C SER A 51 -4.02 -12.15 0.67
N GLN A 52 -2.93 -12.65 0.10
CA GLN A 52 -1.84 -11.85 -0.42
C GLN A 52 -2.27 -11.08 -1.69
N ILE A 53 -3.04 -11.71 -2.57
CA ILE A 53 -3.57 -11.07 -3.77
C ILE A 53 -4.53 -9.94 -3.40
N VAL A 54 -5.41 -10.16 -2.43
CA VAL A 54 -6.34 -9.14 -1.93
C VAL A 54 -5.57 -7.98 -1.28
N ALA A 55 -4.56 -8.28 -0.47
CA ALA A 55 -3.70 -7.24 0.11
C ALA A 55 -3.01 -6.40 -0.96
N ALA A 56 -2.47 -7.04 -2.00
CA ALA A 56 -1.85 -6.36 -3.13
C ALA A 56 -2.85 -5.44 -3.86
N LEU A 57 -4.07 -5.91 -4.09
CA LEU A 57 -5.13 -5.11 -4.72
C LEU A 57 -5.48 -3.86 -3.92
N LEU A 58 -5.54 -3.99 -2.59
CA LEU A 58 -6.08 -2.94 -1.71
C LEU A 58 -5.02 -2.11 -0.99
N HIS A 59 -3.71 -2.35 -1.27
CA HIS A 59 -2.64 -1.73 -0.48
C HIS A 59 -2.65 -0.19 -0.49
N ASP A 60 -3.10 0.43 -1.55
CA ASP A 60 -3.15 1.89 -1.71
C ASP A 60 -4.57 2.48 -1.53
N ILE A 61 -5.55 1.69 -1.08
CA ILE A 61 -6.92 2.18 -0.89
C ILE A 61 -7.00 3.34 0.11
N GLY A 62 -6.02 3.44 0.98
CA GLY A 62 -5.91 4.51 1.96
C GLY A 62 -5.82 5.90 1.35
N HIS A 63 -5.37 6.04 0.11
CA HIS A 63 -5.40 7.32 -0.60
C HIS A 63 -6.81 7.88 -0.76
N TYR A 64 -7.82 7.01 -0.78
CA TYR A 64 -9.24 7.40 -0.89
C TYR A 64 -9.93 7.56 0.47
N LYS A 65 -9.36 6.98 1.54
CA LYS A 65 -9.96 6.91 2.87
C LYS A 65 -9.20 7.71 3.91
N ASN A 66 -8.32 8.59 3.48
CA ASN A 66 -7.46 9.36 4.35
C ASN A 66 -8.07 10.74 4.66
N GLU A 67 -7.92 11.20 5.89
CA GLU A 67 -8.26 12.56 6.31
C GLU A 67 -7.27 13.58 5.71
N ILE A 68 -6.02 13.16 5.45
CA ILE A 68 -5.01 13.99 4.80
C ILE A 68 -5.05 13.71 3.30
N PRO A 69 -5.50 14.66 2.45
CA PRO A 69 -5.60 14.43 1.02
C PRO A 69 -4.25 14.07 0.36
N GLU A 70 -4.31 13.25 -0.70
CA GLU A 70 -3.15 12.89 -1.52
C GLU A 70 -2.41 14.13 -2.04
N THR A 71 -3.13 15.23 -2.32
CA THR A 71 -2.55 16.48 -2.77
C THR A 71 -1.50 17.05 -1.82
N TYR A 72 -1.53 16.66 -0.55
CA TYR A 72 -0.53 17.08 0.44
C TYR A 72 0.84 16.45 0.20
N LEU A 73 0.91 15.31 -0.49
CA LEU A 73 2.19 14.71 -0.90
C LEU A 73 2.99 15.68 -1.79
N ALA A 74 2.33 16.35 -2.71
CA ALA A 74 2.95 17.37 -3.55
C ALA A 74 3.42 18.59 -2.74
N LYS A 75 2.82 18.85 -1.57
CA LYS A 75 3.20 19.92 -0.66
C LYS A 75 4.26 19.51 0.37
N GLY A 76 4.78 18.28 0.27
CA GLY A 76 5.80 17.78 1.20
C GLY A 76 5.26 17.22 2.50
N ILE A 77 3.99 16.80 2.55
CA ILE A 77 3.32 16.24 3.74
C ILE A 77 2.95 14.78 3.46
N ASP A 78 3.43 13.86 4.30
CA ASP A 78 3.05 12.45 4.23
C ASP A 78 1.56 12.31 4.62
N ASN A 79 0.78 11.56 3.81
CA ASN A 79 -0.64 11.34 4.08
C ASN A 79 -0.93 10.05 4.86
N PHE A 80 0.08 9.24 5.19
CA PHE A 80 -0.06 8.00 5.97
C PHE A 80 -1.15 7.06 5.41
N HIS A 81 -1.19 6.90 4.10
CA HIS A 81 -2.22 6.11 3.42
C HIS A 81 -2.23 4.63 3.84
N GLU A 82 -1.08 4.08 4.22
CA GLU A 82 -0.96 2.70 4.71
C GLU A 82 -1.76 2.48 6.00
N GLU A 83 -1.70 3.42 6.92
CA GLU A 83 -2.49 3.38 8.15
C GLU A 83 -3.98 3.60 7.88
N ALA A 84 -4.31 4.58 7.05
CA ALA A 84 -5.70 4.87 6.69
C ALA A 84 -6.35 3.67 6.00
N GLY A 85 -5.64 3.01 5.08
CA GLY A 85 -6.14 1.81 4.39
C GLY A 85 -6.34 0.64 5.34
N ALA A 86 -5.35 0.35 6.17
CA ALA A 86 -5.44 -0.73 7.15
C ALA A 86 -6.58 -0.50 8.14
N ASN A 87 -6.69 0.70 8.69
CA ASN A 87 -7.76 1.05 9.64
C ASN A 87 -9.15 0.93 9.01
N PHE A 88 -9.31 1.31 7.75
CA PHE A 88 -10.57 1.13 7.03
C PHE A 88 -10.94 -0.34 6.86
N LEU A 89 -9.95 -1.21 6.57
CA LEU A 89 -10.18 -2.60 6.22
C LEU A 89 -10.22 -3.55 7.44
N GLU A 90 -9.69 -3.16 8.58
CA GLU A 90 -9.51 -4.08 9.72
C GLU A 90 -10.80 -4.68 10.27
N ASP A 91 -11.94 -4.00 10.09
CA ASP A 91 -13.25 -4.50 10.53
C ASP A 91 -13.86 -5.53 9.55
N TYR A 92 -13.32 -5.65 8.33
CA TYR A 92 -13.91 -6.43 7.24
C TYR A 92 -13.03 -7.56 6.73
N PHE A 93 -11.72 -7.49 6.94
CA PHE A 93 -10.74 -8.44 6.43
C PHE A 93 -9.86 -8.99 7.56
N PRO A 94 -9.34 -10.23 7.39
CA PRO A 94 -8.45 -10.81 8.39
C PRO A 94 -7.09 -10.08 8.43
N ILE A 95 -6.36 -10.30 9.53
CA ILE A 95 -5.04 -9.69 9.74
C ILE A 95 -4.05 -10.05 8.62
N SER A 96 -4.20 -11.22 8.00
CA SER A 96 -3.38 -11.64 6.85
C SER A 96 -3.52 -10.75 5.61
N VAL A 97 -4.61 -10.00 5.50
CA VAL A 97 -4.81 -8.96 4.48
C VAL A 97 -4.39 -7.59 5.01
N VAL A 98 -4.82 -7.24 6.20
CA VAL A 98 -4.69 -5.90 6.77
C VAL A 98 -3.24 -5.55 7.14
N GLU A 99 -2.52 -6.46 7.77
CA GLU A 99 -1.17 -6.17 8.27
C GLU A 99 -0.15 -5.94 7.14
N PRO A 100 -0.12 -6.73 6.05
CA PRO A 100 0.74 -6.39 4.91
C PRO A 100 0.44 -5.00 4.32
N ILE A 101 -0.80 -4.58 4.31
CA ILE A 101 -1.19 -3.23 3.86
C ILE A 101 -0.60 -2.18 4.81
N ARG A 102 -0.76 -2.36 6.12
CA ARG A 102 -0.21 -1.46 7.13
C ARG A 102 1.30 -1.31 7.02
N GLN A 103 1.99 -2.38 6.65
CA GLN A 103 3.44 -2.47 6.61
C GLN A 103 4.05 -2.21 5.22
N HIS A 104 3.25 -1.92 4.17
CA HIS A 104 3.81 -1.85 2.82
C HIS A 104 4.76 -0.66 2.61
N VAL A 105 4.55 0.46 3.29
CA VAL A 105 5.49 1.59 3.27
C VAL A 105 6.77 1.22 4.03
N ALA A 106 6.66 0.58 5.18
CA ALA A 106 7.81 0.09 5.93
C ALA A 106 8.63 -0.89 5.08
N ALA A 107 7.98 -1.78 4.32
CA ALA A 107 8.64 -2.71 3.40
C ALA A 107 9.44 -1.97 2.32
N LYS A 108 8.91 -0.90 1.76
CA LYS A 108 9.63 -0.04 0.80
C LYS A 108 10.88 0.55 1.45
N ARG A 109 10.76 1.12 2.63
CA ARG A 109 11.89 1.69 3.38
C ARG A 109 12.95 0.65 3.72
N TYR A 110 12.52 -0.56 4.08
CA TYR A 110 13.41 -1.69 4.35
C TYR A 110 14.20 -2.08 3.10
N LEU A 111 13.53 -2.29 1.97
CA LEU A 111 14.18 -2.67 0.72
C LEU A 111 15.16 -1.61 0.23
N CYS A 112 14.85 -0.34 0.42
CA CYS A 112 15.78 0.75 0.10
C CYS A 112 17.05 0.70 0.95
N ALA A 113 16.98 0.18 2.18
CA ALA A 113 18.12 0.05 3.07
C ALA A 113 18.99 -1.17 2.76
N VAL A 114 18.39 -2.29 2.35
CA VAL A 114 19.09 -3.58 2.20
C VAL A 114 19.39 -3.97 0.75
N LYS A 115 18.74 -3.35 -0.23
CA LYS A 115 18.91 -3.64 -1.67
C LYS A 115 19.15 -2.35 -2.45
N SER A 116 20.38 -2.09 -2.83
CA SER A 116 20.75 -0.88 -3.58
C SER A 116 20.02 -0.79 -4.92
N ASP A 117 19.85 -1.91 -5.62
CA ASP A 117 19.16 -1.96 -6.90
C ASP A 117 17.66 -1.65 -6.80
N TYR A 118 17.04 -1.90 -5.65
CA TYR A 118 15.64 -1.56 -5.43
C TYR A 118 15.44 -0.03 -5.47
N LEU A 119 16.27 0.72 -4.77
CA LEU A 119 16.21 2.19 -4.76
C LEU A 119 16.38 2.76 -6.16
N GLU A 120 17.30 2.19 -6.95
CA GLU A 120 17.57 2.64 -8.33
C GLU A 120 16.39 2.43 -9.28
N ARG A 121 15.50 1.48 -8.97
CA ARG A 121 14.31 1.18 -9.78
C ARG A 121 13.09 2.01 -9.43
N LEU A 122 13.12 2.76 -8.35
CA LEU A 122 11.97 3.57 -7.94
C LEU A 122 11.74 4.72 -8.92
N SER A 123 10.45 5.00 -9.19
CA SER A 123 10.07 6.18 -9.96
C SER A 123 10.37 7.46 -9.17
N PRO A 124 10.48 8.62 -9.85
CA PRO A 124 10.63 9.90 -9.16
C PRO A 124 9.53 10.16 -8.12
N ALA A 125 8.30 9.78 -8.41
CA ALA A 125 7.17 9.91 -7.47
C ALA A 125 7.38 9.04 -6.24
N SER A 126 7.85 7.80 -6.41
CA SER A 126 8.15 6.89 -5.30
C SER A 126 9.32 7.37 -4.45
N ILE A 127 10.34 7.96 -5.05
CA ILE A 127 11.46 8.57 -4.33
C ILE A 127 10.98 9.76 -3.51
N HIS A 128 10.13 10.61 -4.09
CA HIS A 128 9.55 11.75 -3.38
C HIS A 128 8.77 11.30 -2.14
N THR A 129 7.88 10.33 -2.28
CA THR A 129 7.10 9.80 -1.15
C THR A 129 7.99 9.08 -0.14
N LEU A 130 9.03 8.36 -0.59
CA LEU A 130 10.00 7.74 0.30
C LEU A 130 10.65 8.78 1.24
N ASN A 131 11.06 9.90 0.70
CA ASN A 131 11.67 10.97 1.50
C ASN A 131 10.70 11.54 2.54
N LEU A 132 9.41 11.69 2.19
CA LEU A 132 8.36 12.13 3.12
C LEU A 132 8.09 11.10 4.21
N GLN A 133 8.25 9.81 3.90
CA GLN A 133 7.97 8.68 4.79
C GLN A 133 9.15 8.36 5.72
N GLY A 134 10.24 9.08 5.64
CA GLY A 134 11.41 8.91 6.51
C GLY A 134 12.66 8.35 5.83
N GLY A 135 12.62 8.10 4.52
CA GLY A 135 13.76 7.55 3.77
C GLY A 135 14.02 6.07 4.06
N ALA A 136 15.20 5.59 3.69
CA ALA A 136 15.63 4.22 4.01
C ALA A 136 15.71 4.01 5.52
N MET A 137 15.42 2.79 5.97
CA MET A 137 15.45 2.45 7.40
C MET A 137 16.87 2.53 7.97
N ASN A 138 16.98 2.98 9.23
CA ASN A 138 18.20 2.85 10.02
C ASN A 138 18.31 1.43 10.62
N VAL A 139 19.43 1.13 11.28
CA VAL A 139 19.69 -0.22 11.85
C VAL A 139 18.63 -0.64 12.85
N GLN A 140 18.17 0.24 13.72
CA GLN A 140 17.13 -0.06 14.70
C GLN A 140 15.79 -0.38 14.03
N GLU A 141 15.38 0.42 13.05
CA GLU A 141 14.15 0.19 12.29
C GLU A 141 14.21 -1.14 11.51
N LEU A 142 15.36 -1.49 10.93
CA LEU A 142 15.57 -2.78 10.28
C LEU A 142 15.32 -3.94 11.24
N GLN A 143 15.87 -3.87 12.44
CA GLN A 143 15.70 -4.92 13.44
C GLN A 143 14.26 -5.07 13.89
N GLU A 144 13.55 -3.97 14.08
CA GLU A 144 12.13 -3.98 14.44
C GLU A 144 11.26 -4.57 13.32
N PHE A 145 11.52 -4.18 12.08
CA PHE A 145 10.77 -4.67 10.92
C PHE A 145 11.00 -6.18 10.70
N GLU A 146 12.22 -6.66 10.87
CA GLU A 146 12.56 -8.09 10.73
C GLU A 146 11.86 -8.99 11.76
N ARG A 147 11.36 -8.42 12.85
CA ARG A 147 10.54 -9.14 13.84
C ARG A 147 9.05 -9.18 13.52
N ASN A 148 8.62 -8.46 12.48
CA ASN A 148 7.20 -8.43 12.09
C ASN A 148 6.81 -9.77 11.45
N ASP A 149 5.71 -10.38 11.94
CA ASP A 149 5.23 -11.67 11.45
C ASP A 149 4.79 -11.64 9.99
N TYR A 150 4.50 -10.47 9.44
CA TYR A 150 4.06 -10.26 8.06
C TYR A 150 5.13 -9.60 7.19
N MET A 151 6.38 -9.65 7.61
CA MET A 151 7.51 -9.07 6.89
C MET A 151 7.61 -9.58 5.45
N GLU A 152 7.59 -10.91 5.25
CA GLU A 152 7.72 -11.52 3.93
C GLU A 152 6.59 -11.11 2.99
N GLN A 153 5.34 -11.16 3.48
CA GLN A 153 4.17 -10.77 2.71
C GLN A 153 4.22 -9.30 2.32
N SER A 154 4.66 -8.44 3.22
CA SER A 154 4.80 -7.01 2.98
C SER A 154 5.88 -6.70 1.94
N ILE A 155 7.00 -7.44 1.96
CA ILE A 155 8.07 -7.33 0.97
C ILE A 155 7.60 -7.83 -0.39
N GLN A 156 6.93 -8.98 -0.46
CA GLN A 156 6.43 -9.55 -1.73
C GLN A 156 5.49 -8.59 -2.45
N MET A 157 4.72 -7.81 -1.72
CA MET A 157 3.82 -6.81 -2.28
C MET A 157 4.56 -5.71 -3.08
N ARG A 158 5.84 -5.51 -2.83
CA ARG A 158 6.66 -4.48 -3.48
C ARG A 158 7.33 -4.93 -4.77
N TYR A 159 7.18 -6.19 -5.15
CA TYR A 159 7.77 -6.73 -6.38
C TYR A 159 6.78 -6.86 -7.53
#